data_47d1efaad86952ca9eb4695568db4568
#
_entry.id   47d1efaad86952ca9eb4695568db4568
#
_cell.length_a   1.000
_cell.length_b   1.000
_cell.length_c   1.000
_cell.angle_alpha   90.00
_cell.angle_beta   90.00
_cell.angle_gamma   90.00
#
_symmetry.space_group_name_H-M   'P 1'
#
loop_
_entity.id
_entity.type
_entity.pdbx_description
1 polymer ?
#
loop_
_entity_poly.entity_id
_entity_poly.type
_entity_poly.pdbx_seq_one_letter_code
_entity_poly.pdbx_strand_id
1 'polypeptide(L)'
;DEQGRIIRTANADGIETYTYRGDEEEPYLEQSCDTAGNMQSQTVSEYNPKTGETTRTSTIFEGVLIGTWITVKDARGSILRMENNVHDPNYEMMQVNEWTYDDTERTAVCVSRDGVTEKIWFDEQQRVLRDEYYTPDGILQTCTVNDFFDITR
;
A
#
# COMPACT_ATOMS: atom_id res chain seq x y z
N ASP A 1 8.25 20.66 14.54
CA ASP A 1 9.55 20.52 15.23
C ASP A 1 10.55 21.59 14.75
N GLU A 2 11.79 21.49 15.17
CA GLU A 2 12.84 22.46 14.83
C GLU A 2 13.20 22.45 13.33
N GLN A 3 12.94 21.35 12.61
CA GLN A 3 13.10 21.23 11.16
C GLN A 3 11.89 21.73 10.38
N GLY A 4 10.84 22.21 11.05
CA GLY A 4 9.61 22.69 10.42
C GLY A 4 8.63 21.58 10.01
N ARG A 5 8.87 20.31 10.43
CA ARG A 5 7.97 19.18 10.17
C ARG A 5 6.77 19.21 11.12
N ILE A 6 5.61 18.75 10.62
CA ILE A 6 4.40 18.63 11.42
C ILE A 6 4.56 17.46 12.38
N ILE A 7 4.46 17.68 13.69
CA ILE A 7 4.52 16.62 14.71
C ILE A 7 3.15 16.32 15.30
N ARG A 8 2.16 17.20 15.08
CA ARG A 8 0.80 17.03 15.60
C ARG A 8 -0.18 17.87 14.80
N THR A 9 -1.32 17.26 14.47
CA THR A 9 -2.52 17.97 14.02
C THR A 9 -3.68 17.71 14.98
N ALA A 10 -4.67 18.60 15.04
CA ALA A 10 -5.88 18.40 15.81
C ALA A 10 -7.05 19.08 15.08
N ASN A 11 -8.18 18.38 15.00
CA ASN A 11 -9.42 18.84 14.41
C ASN A 11 -10.64 18.39 15.24
N ALA A 12 -11.86 18.53 14.71
CA ALA A 12 -13.07 18.10 15.35
C ALA A 12 -13.18 16.58 15.53
N ASP A 13 -12.47 15.80 14.72
CA ASP A 13 -12.56 14.34 14.71
C ASP A 13 -11.53 13.68 15.64
N GLY A 14 -10.42 14.41 15.96
CA GLY A 14 -9.40 13.89 16.85
C GLY A 14 -8.03 14.55 16.72
N ILE A 15 -7.02 13.78 17.08
CA ILE A 15 -5.61 14.20 17.13
C ILE A 15 -4.78 13.18 16.36
N GLU A 16 -3.91 13.69 15.47
CA GLU A 16 -2.87 12.92 14.81
C GLU A 16 -1.51 13.35 15.31
N THR A 17 -0.61 12.41 15.53
CA THR A 17 0.77 12.65 15.94
C THR A 17 1.74 11.94 14.98
N TYR A 18 2.88 12.58 14.76
CA TYR A 18 3.90 12.12 13.83
C TYR A 18 5.26 12.13 14.52
N THR A 19 6.00 11.04 14.39
CA THR A 19 7.36 10.90 14.94
C THR A 19 8.33 10.59 13.81
N TYR A 20 9.44 11.31 13.79
CA TYR A 20 10.49 11.23 12.76
C TYR A 20 11.78 10.67 13.32
N ARG A 21 12.59 10.01 12.48
CA ARG A 21 13.96 9.60 12.82
C ARG A 21 14.93 10.60 12.21
N GLY A 22 15.70 11.27 13.07
CA GLY A 22 16.71 12.22 12.60
C GLY A 22 16.17 13.25 11.62
N ASP A 23 16.77 13.32 10.43
CA ASP A 23 16.43 14.28 9.37
C ASP A 23 15.45 13.71 8.30
N GLU A 24 14.84 12.54 8.53
CA GLU A 24 13.88 11.95 7.61
C GLU A 24 12.69 12.90 7.39
N GLU A 25 12.26 13.07 6.13
CA GLU A 25 11.10 13.89 5.77
C GLU A 25 9.77 13.19 6.08
N GLU A 26 9.75 11.84 5.97
CA GLU A 26 8.59 11.01 6.24
C GLU A 26 8.59 10.50 7.68
N PRO A 27 7.44 10.50 8.39
CA PRO A 27 7.36 9.96 9.73
C PRO A 27 7.51 8.43 9.73
N TYR A 28 8.25 7.91 10.68
CA TYR A 28 8.31 6.46 10.89
C TYR A 28 7.16 5.94 11.76
N LEU A 29 6.50 6.82 12.53
CA LEU A 29 5.33 6.50 13.35
C LEU A 29 4.28 7.59 13.20
N GLU A 30 3.09 7.17 12.79
CA GLU A 30 1.88 8.00 12.73
C GLU A 30 0.85 7.38 13.66
N GLN A 31 0.18 8.18 14.49
CA GLN A 31 -0.86 7.72 15.39
C GLN A 31 -2.06 8.65 15.32
N SER A 32 -3.25 8.07 15.26
CA SER A 32 -4.52 8.80 15.31
C SER A 32 -5.30 8.39 16.56
N CYS A 33 -5.81 9.38 17.29
CA CYS A 33 -6.68 9.20 18.44
C CYS A 33 -7.96 9.99 18.25
N ASP A 34 -9.06 9.50 18.79
CA ASP A 34 -10.32 10.26 18.88
C ASP A 34 -10.21 11.45 19.87
N THR A 35 -11.28 12.25 19.97
CA THR A 35 -11.34 13.41 20.89
C THR A 35 -11.29 13.01 22.36
N ALA A 36 -11.56 11.76 22.71
CA ALA A 36 -11.46 11.21 24.07
C ALA A 36 -10.06 10.67 24.38
N GLY A 37 -9.16 10.62 23.36
CA GLY A 37 -7.80 10.11 23.48
C GLY A 37 -7.67 8.61 23.25
N ASN A 38 -8.71 7.92 22.77
CA ASN A 38 -8.61 6.52 22.40
C ASN A 38 -7.91 6.38 21.05
N MET A 39 -6.95 5.47 20.95
CA MET A 39 -6.24 5.19 19.70
C MET A 39 -7.20 4.61 18.67
N GLN A 40 -7.22 5.20 17.48
CA GLN A 40 -8.00 4.77 16.32
C GLN A 40 -7.14 4.03 15.31
N SER A 41 -5.92 4.52 15.09
CA SER A 41 -4.98 3.85 14.19
C SER A 41 -3.53 4.15 14.56
N GLN A 42 -2.66 3.25 14.13
CA GLN A 42 -1.21 3.45 14.20
C GLN A 42 -0.59 2.94 12.89
N THR A 43 0.32 3.71 12.32
CA THR A 43 1.12 3.29 11.17
C THR A 43 2.60 3.38 11.53
N VAL A 44 3.31 2.27 11.30
CA VAL A 44 4.77 2.19 11.48
C VAL A 44 5.41 1.99 10.12
N SER A 45 6.40 2.81 9.79
CA SER A 45 7.21 2.70 8.57
C SER A 45 8.63 2.27 8.92
N GLU A 46 9.12 1.22 8.26
CA GLU A 46 10.46 0.68 8.43
C GLU A 46 11.19 0.66 7.09
N TYR A 47 12.38 1.24 7.04
CA TYR A 47 13.23 1.24 5.87
C TYR A 47 14.38 0.25 6.04
N ASN A 48 14.59 -0.62 5.04
CA ASN A 48 15.71 -1.55 4.99
C ASN A 48 16.83 -0.98 4.09
N PRO A 49 17.94 -0.46 4.64
CA PRO A 49 19.00 0.17 3.84
C PRO A 49 19.77 -0.82 2.96
N LYS A 50 19.65 -2.14 3.20
CA LYS A 50 20.33 -3.17 2.37
C LYS A 50 19.57 -3.49 1.09
N THR A 51 18.24 -3.48 1.14
CA THR A 51 17.38 -3.80 -0.01
C THR A 51 16.77 -2.55 -0.64
N GLY A 52 16.76 -1.42 0.09
CA GLY A 52 16.05 -0.20 -0.32
C GLY A 52 14.54 -0.28 -0.14
N GLU A 53 14.04 -1.35 0.48
CA GLU A 53 12.61 -1.57 0.70
C GLU A 53 12.09 -0.76 1.88
N THR A 54 10.86 -0.28 1.76
CA THR A 54 10.09 0.32 2.85
C THR A 54 8.88 -0.56 3.16
N THR A 55 8.77 -0.98 4.43
CA THR A 55 7.58 -1.68 4.95
C THR A 55 6.74 -0.69 5.75
N ARG A 56 5.47 -0.56 5.39
CA ARG A 56 4.49 0.25 6.12
C ARG A 56 3.41 -0.65 6.69
N THR A 57 3.30 -0.69 8.02
CA THR A 57 2.30 -1.48 8.75
C THR A 57 1.29 -0.54 9.40
N SER A 58 0.05 -0.60 8.94
CA SER A 58 -1.06 0.17 9.50
C SER A 58 -1.98 -0.75 10.29
N THR A 59 -2.27 -0.38 11.53
CA THR A 59 -3.14 -1.11 12.45
C THR A 59 -4.31 -0.22 12.84
N ILE A 60 -5.54 -0.72 12.75
CA ILE A 60 -6.77 0.03 13.03
C ILE A 60 -7.46 -0.56 14.24
N PHE A 61 -8.00 0.34 15.10
CA PHE A 61 -8.68 0.03 16.35
C PHE A 61 -10.03 0.75 16.40
N GLU A 62 -11.05 0.08 16.89
CA GLU A 62 -12.33 0.67 17.34
C GLU A 62 -12.60 0.20 18.78
N GLY A 63 -11.68 0.54 19.72
CA GLY A 63 -11.67 -0.01 21.06
C GLY A 63 -11.09 -1.43 21.16
N VAL A 64 -11.06 -2.15 20.05
CA VAL A 64 -10.41 -3.46 19.84
C VAL A 64 -9.64 -3.42 18.52
N LEU A 65 -8.69 -4.33 18.34
CA LEU A 65 -7.97 -4.49 17.07
C LEU A 65 -8.94 -4.98 15.99
N ILE A 66 -9.13 -4.17 14.94
CA ILE A 66 -9.97 -4.51 13.78
C ILE A 66 -9.15 -5.19 12.69
N GLY A 67 -7.98 -4.64 12.38
CA GLY A 67 -7.18 -5.21 11.31
C GLY A 67 -5.80 -4.60 11.21
N THR A 68 -4.95 -5.27 10.41
CA THR A 68 -3.59 -4.85 10.09
C THR A 68 -3.38 -4.90 8.58
N TRP A 69 -2.85 -3.82 8.01
CA TRP A 69 -2.47 -3.70 6.60
C TRP A 69 -0.98 -3.52 6.50
N ILE A 70 -0.32 -4.35 5.70
CA ILE A 70 1.13 -4.27 5.47
C ILE A 70 1.34 -3.97 3.99
N THR A 71 2.15 -2.95 3.68
CA THR A 71 2.58 -2.63 2.33
C THR A 71 4.09 -2.61 2.29
N VAL A 72 4.68 -3.38 1.39
CA VAL A 72 6.13 -3.37 1.12
C VAL A 72 6.36 -2.74 -0.24
N LYS A 73 7.26 -1.76 -0.31
CA LYS A 73 7.66 -1.06 -1.54
C LYS A 73 9.15 -1.21 -1.77
N ASP A 74 9.54 -1.26 -3.06
CA ASP A 74 10.95 -1.17 -3.46
C ASP A 74 11.50 0.26 -3.34
N ALA A 75 12.79 0.43 -3.64
CA ALA A 75 13.47 1.74 -3.61
C ALA A 75 12.89 2.78 -4.60
N ARG A 76 12.13 2.35 -5.61
CA ARG A 76 11.44 3.20 -6.59
C ARG A 76 10.03 3.58 -6.15
N GLY A 77 9.55 3.02 -5.04
CA GLY A 77 8.19 3.19 -4.54
C GLY A 77 7.16 2.22 -5.14
N SER A 78 7.59 1.24 -5.97
CA SER A 78 6.71 0.21 -6.50
C SER A 78 6.31 -0.78 -5.41
N ILE A 79 5.04 -1.17 -5.38
CA ILE A 79 4.53 -2.11 -4.39
C ILE A 79 5.01 -3.51 -4.72
N LEU A 80 5.74 -4.16 -3.81
CA LEU A 80 6.16 -5.55 -3.93
C LEU A 80 5.18 -6.52 -3.25
N ARG A 81 4.55 -6.08 -2.15
CA ARG A 81 3.61 -6.90 -1.39
C ARG A 81 2.57 -6.04 -0.68
N MET A 82 1.34 -6.49 -0.68
CA MET A 82 0.27 -6.01 0.19
C MET A 82 -0.33 -7.18 0.96
N GLU A 83 -0.59 -6.97 2.25
CA GLU A 83 -1.22 -7.95 3.12
C GLU A 83 -2.28 -7.26 3.96
N ASN A 84 -3.48 -7.83 3.96
CA ASN A 84 -4.61 -7.34 4.74
C ASN A 84 -5.08 -8.47 5.66
N ASN A 85 -5.01 -8.25 6.98
CA ASN A 85 -5.52 -9.14 8.01
C ASN A 85 -6.66 -8.42 8.74
N VAL A 86 -7.90 -8.87 8.54
CA VAL A 86 -9.06 -8.36 9.26
C VAL A 86 -9.39 -9.32 10.40
N HIS A 87 -9.45 -8.79 11.62
CA HIS A 87 -9.72 -9.54 12.85
C HIS A 87 -11.19 -9.34 13.29
N ASP A 88 -12.12 -9.87 12.48
CA ASP A 88 -13.53 -9.96 12.86
C ASP A 88 -13.80 -11.39 13.35
N PRO A 89 -14.41 -11.60 14.55
CA PRO A 89 -14.74 -12.94 15.07
C PRO A 89 -15.65 -13.75 14.14
N ASN A 90 -16.39 -13.08 13.25
CA ASN A 90 -17.32 -13.72 12.32
C ASN A 90 -16.75 -13.79 10.88
N TYR A 91 -15.61 -13.18 10.63
CA TYR A 91 -15.04 -13.07 9.29
C TYR A 91 -13.53 -12.87 9.34
N GLU A 92 -12.78 -13.97 9.14
CA GLU A 92 -11.34 -13.89 8.93
C GLU A 92 -11.06 -13.68 7.45
N MET A 93 -10.56 -12.49 7.09
CA MET A 93 -10.03 -12.25 5.75
C MET A 93 -8.53 -11.98 5.85
N MET A 94 -7.76 -12.85 5.23
CA MET A 94 -6.35 -12.63 4.98
C MET A 94 -6.13 -12.57 3.48
N GLN A 95 -5.82 -11.40 2.95
CA GLN A 95 -5.38 -11.22 1.57
C GLN A 95 -3.89 -10.96 1.54
N VAL A 96 -3.18 -11.68 0.67
CA VAL A 96 -1.78 -11.42 0.36
C VAL A 96 -1.67 -11.32 -1.16
N ASN A 97 -1.17 -10.19 -1.63
CA ASN A 97 -0.87 -9.93 -3.03
C ASN A 97 0.62 -9.64 -3.16
N GLU A 98 1.28 -10.30 -4.12
CA GLU A 98 2.69 -10.12 -4.41
C GLU A 98 2.87 -9.67 -5.86
N TRP A 99 3.70 -8.65 -6.09
CA TRP A 99 3.97 -8.08 -7.40
C TRP A 99 5.41 -8.35 -7.84
N THR A 100 5.56 -8.71 -9.09
CA THR A 100 6.84 -8.74 -9.79
C THR A 100 6.78 -7.82 -10.99
N TYR A 101 7.88 -7.12 -11.28
CA TYR A 101 7.99 -6.14 -12.37
C TYR A 101 9.05 -6.58 -13.37
N ASP A 102 8.75 -6.46 -14.65
CA ASP A 102 9.71 -6.58 -15.74
C ASP A 102 9.77 -5.23 -16.47
N ASP A 103 10.85 -4.49 -16.22
CA ASP A 103 11.06 -3.16 -16.80
C ASP A 103 11.35 -3.23 -18.32
N THR A 104 11.86 -4.38 -18.82
CA THR A 104 12.14 -4.57 -20.25
C THR A 104 10.85 -4.77 -21.02
N GLU A 105 9.99 -5.63 -20.51
CA GLU A 105 8.67 -5.92 -21.10
C GLU A 105 7.62 -4.90 -20.67
N ARG A 106 7.95 -4.03 -19.70
CA ARG A 106 7.04 -3.06 -19.08
C ARG A 106 5.76 -3.73 -18.56
N THR A 107 5.96 -4.80 -17.79
CA THR A 107 4.86 -5.55 -17.21
C THR A 107 4.96 -5.60 -15.70
N ALA A 108 3.81 -5.70 -15.05
CA ALA A 108 3.69 -6.11 -13.65
C ALA A 108 2.79 -7.35 -13.57
N VAL A 109 3.16 -8.27 -12.71
CA VAL A 109 2.36 -9.46 -12.41
C VAL A 109 2.08 -9.45 -10.92
N CYS A 110 0.80 -9.47 -10.57
CA CYS A 110 0.31 -9.63 -9.20
C CYS A 110 -0.22 -11.06 -9.03
N VAL A 111 0.20 -11.74 -7.98
CA VAL A 111 -0.34 -13.04 -7.59
C VAL A 111 -0.96 -12.90 -6.20
N SER A 112 -2.26 -13.21 -6.10
CA SER A 112 -2.95 -13.28 -4.82
C SER A 112 -2.72 -14.62 -4.13
N ARG A 113 -3.01 -14.68 -2.84
CA ARG A 113 -2.86 -15.90 -2.03
C ARG A 113 -3.66 -17.10 -2.56
N ASP A 114 -4.82 -16.87 -3.13
CA ASP A 114 -5.70 -17.88 -3.71
C ASP A 114 -5.33 -18.28 -5.14
N GLY A 115 -4.21 -17.72 -5.66
CA GLY A 115 -3.64 -18.05 -6.96
C GLY A 115 -4.24 -17.28 -8.14
N VAL A 116 -5.15 -16.34 -7.90
CA VAL A 116 -5.59 -15.41 -8.94
C VAL A 116 -4.40 -14.57 -9.37
N THR A 117 -4.21 -14.42 -10.68
CA THR A 117 -3.12 -13.66 -11.28
C THR A 117 -3.68 -12.48 -12.06
N GLU A 118 -3.16 -11.30 -11.78
CA GLU A 118 -3.36 -10.08 -12.57
C GLU A 118 -2.08 -9.78 -13.33
N LYS A 119 -2.17 -9.48 -14.62
CA LYS A 119 -1.04 -9.09 -15.45
C LYS A 119 -1.32 -7.77 -16.14
N ILE A 120 -0.45 -6.80 -15.92
CA ILE A 120 -0.59 -5.41 -16.37
C ILE A 120 0.56 -5.06 -17.31
N TRP A 121 0.26 -4.37 -18.42
CA TRP A 121 1.22 -3.82 -19.37
C TRP A 121 1.15 -2.31 -19.35
N PHE A 122 2.29 -1.66 -19.38
CA PHE A 122 2.45 -0.22 -19.34
C PHE A 122 3.08 0.34 -20.60
N ASP A 123 2.74 1.57 -20.97
CA ASP A 123 3.48 2.35 -21.96
C ASP A 123 4.72 3.03 -21.35
N GLU A 124 5.43 3.83 -22.17
CA GLU A 124 6.61 4.60 -21.75
C GLU A 124 6.31 5.68 -20.71
N GLN A 125 5.06 6.10 -20.61
CA GLN A 125 4.58 7.09 -19.64
C GLN A 125 3.97 6.43 -18.38
N GLN A 126 4.15 5.11 -18.20
CA GLN A 126 3.60 4.32 -17.08
C GLN A 126 2.06 4.29 -17.04
N ARG A 127 1.39 4.49 -18.18
CA ARG A 127 -0.07 4.34 -18.29
C ARG A 127 -0.41 2.87 -18.60
N VAL A 128 -1.46 2.35 -18.00
CA VAL A 128 -1.90 0.96 -18.21
C VAL A 128 -2.44 0.79 -19.63
N LEU A 129 -1.77 -0.01 -20.46
CA LEU A 129 -2.22 -0.36 -21.81
C LEU A 129 -3.18 -1.53 -21.81
N ARG A 130 -2.91 -2.51 -20.97
CA ARG A 130 -3.66 -3.75 -20.89
C ARG A 130 -3.62 -4.29 -19.49
N ASP A 131 -4.73 -4.87 -19.06
CA ASP A 131 -4.89 -5.50 -17.77
C ASP A 131 -5.69 -6.80 -17.95
N GLU A 132 -5.16 -7.90 -17.43
CA GLU A 132 -5.73 -9.24 -17.56
C GLU A 132 -5.78 -9.94 -16.21
N TYR A 133 -6.92 -10.55 -15.92
CA TYR A 133 -7.15 -11.38 -14.74
C TYR A 133 -7.31 -12.85 -15.13
N TYR A 134 -6.60 -13.71 -14.42
CA TYR A 134 -6.60 -15.15 -14.62
C TYR A 134 -7.04 -15.88 -13.36
N THR A 135 -7.81 -16.96 -13.54
CA THR A 135 -8.08 -17.91 -12.46
C THR A 135 -6.79 -18.57 -11.97
N PRO A 136 -6.82 -19.26 -10.81
CA PRO A 136 -5.71 -20.11 -10.34
C PRO A 136 -5.30 -21.19 -11.37
N ASP A 137 -6.23 -21.64 -12.20
CA ASP A 137 -5.99 -22.62 -13.27
C ASP A 137 -5.43 -22.00 -14.57
N GLY A 138 -5.16 -20.68 -14.54
CA GLY A 138 -4.59 -19.95 -15.69
C GLY A 138 -5.61 -19.62 -16.80
N ILE A 139 -6.91 -19.65 -16.50
CA ILE A 139 -7.96 -19.29 -17.46
C ILE A 139 -8.19 -17.78 -17.39
N LEU A 140 -8.10 -17.10 -18.54
CA LEU A 140 -8.38 -15.67 -18.65
C LEU A 140 -9.88 -15.41 -18.34
N GLN A 141 -10.11 -14.57 -17.34
CA GLN A 141 -11.46 -14.15 -16.93
C GLN A 141 -11.85 -12.81 -17.51
N THR A 142 -10.93 -11.86 -17.45
CA THR A 142 -11.17 -10.47 -17.87
C THR A 142 -9.94 -9.94 -18.57
N CYS A 143 -10.15 -9.17 -19.65
CA CYS A 143 -9.13 -8.42 -20.33
C CYS A 143 -9.65 -7.02 -20.63
N THR A 144 -8.95 -6.00 -20.11
CA THR A 144 -9.20 -4.60 -20.41
C THR A 144 -8.07 -4.05 -21.27
N VAL A 145 -8.38 -3.35 -22.33
CA VAL A 145 -7.41 -2.67 -23.20
C VAL A 145 -7.73 -1.18 -23.22
N ASN A 146 -6.75 -0.35 -22.98
CA ASN A 146 -6.86 1.10 -22.97
C ASN A 146 -6.12 1.70 -24.17
N ASP A 147 -6.82 2.48 -24.97
CA ASP A 147 -6.24 3.26 -26.06
C ASP A 147 -6.07 4.71 -25.62
N PHE A 148 -4.83 5.21 -25.64
CA PHE A 148 -4.52 6.59 -25.32
C PHE A 148 -4.25 7.37 -26.60
N PHE A 149 -5.05 8.41 -26.85
CA PHE A 149 -4.83 9.35 -27.93
C PHE A 149 -4.08 10.58 -27.39
N ASP A 150 -2.82 10.74 -27.82
CA ASP A 150 -2.08 11.97 -27.53
C ASP A 150 -2.68 13.09 -28.35
N ILE A 151 -3.49 13.93 -27.72
CA ILE A 151 -3.95 15.19 -28.33
C ILE A 151 -2.78 16.16 -28.33
N THR A 152 -1.96 16.09 -29.33
CA THR A 152 -0.98 17.16 -29.61
C THR A 152 -1.75 18.42 -29.99
N ARG A 153 -1.72 19.42 -29.08
CA ARG A 153 -2.16 20.79 -29.37
C ARG A 153 -1.06 21.59 -30.01
#